data_412eef50cd6730f2ffec653f1456b94a
#
_entry.id   412eef50cd6730f2ffec653f1456b94a
#
_cell.length_a   1.000
_cell.length_b   1.000
_cell.length_c   1.000
_cell.angle_alpha   90.00
_cell.angle_beta   90.00
_cell.angle_gamma   90.00
#
_symmetry.space_group_name_H-M   'P 1'
#
loop_
_entity.id
_entity.type
_entity.pdbx_description
1 polymer ?
#
loop_
_entity_poly.entity_id
_entity_poly.type
_entity_poly.pdbx_seq_one_letter_code
_entity_poly.pdbx_strand_id
1 'polypeptide(L)'
;MKFNQKLSSVLKSVQKPGRYTGGEYNQIIKNPENIKCRFAFCFPDTYEIGMSNLGVRILYDVLNKSDDVWCERSYAPWVDMHEQMEKYDIPLFAIESGDSLDKFDMVAFSLQYELSYTTALSMLKLAGFPIYSKDRGEDVPIIIGGGPCAVNPEPIADFFDLVNVGEGEEMLPEICDLYISMKNDGSYTRAEFLRRASHIEGVYIPSLYDVEYNGDGTVKEYKPLYDDVPKRVRKRIVADLDKAPYPEKLVMPYIETVHDRIVLEVYRGCIRGCRFCQAGMMYRPIREKSPETLCKLSKCLYENTGYDEISLISLSISDYSKLTELTSGLLEWTDDAKVSLSLPSLRVDSFSEELMDRISSVRTGGLTFAPEAGTQRLRDVINKNVTEDDLVRSVKIAFGGGKSNVKLYFMNGLPTETMDDIAGIAELSNKVIGTYYSLPKDSRPKGGVSVTISVACFVPKPHTPFQWEKQDSYDMLVKKQEHLKSCITDRRIRYTYHDARVSRVEAVLARGDRRVGKALALAAERGFMFDAWDEYFSYERWEEVFRDAGVDMDFYTTRGYGEDEVLPWDIIDIGVTKEFLLREKKRAYEAKTTPPCSEHCSGCGANKLGGKNRWCK
;
A
#
# COMPACT_ATOMS: atom_id res chain seq x y z
N MET A 1 28.27 -13.69 11.18
CA MET A 1 27.31 -14.38 10.31
C MET A 1 27.89 -15.72 9.88
N LYS A 2 27.34 -16.83 10.32
CA LYS A 2 27.72 -18.15 9.81
C LYS A 2 26.83 -18.47 8.61
N PHE A 3 27.19 -18.02 7.43
CA PHE A 3 26.53 -18.50 6.22
C PHE A 3 26.70 -20.01 6.12
N ASN A 4 25.59 -20.71 5.90
CA ASN A 4 25.65 -22.11 5.51
C ASN A 4 26.57 -22.21 4.28
N GLN A 5 27.45 -23.20 4.23
CA GLN A 5 28.38 -23.41 3.10
C GLN A 5 27.62 -23.55 1.76
N LYS A 6 26.42 -24.14 1.79
CA LYS A 6 25.52 -24.22 0.64
C LYS A 6 25.13 -22.83 0.14
N LEU A 7 24.71 -21.92 1.04
CA LEU A 7 24.33 -20.54 0.70
C LEU A 7 25.50 -19.80 0.05
N SER A 8 26.70 -19.88 0.62
CA SER A 8 27.90 -19.24 0.05
C SER A 8 28.21 -19.69 -1.38
N SER A 9 27.94 -20.96 -1.72
CA SER A 9 28.15 -21.48 -3.09
C SER A 9 27.10 -20.97 -4.06
N VAL A 10 25.84 -20.88 -3.62
CA VAL A 10 24.70 -20.41 -4.42
C VAL A 10 24.80 -18.94 -4.73
N LEU A 11 25.23 -18.09 -3.78
CA LEU A 11 25.40 -16.64 -3.99
C LEU A 11 26.29 -16.27 -5.17
N LYS A 12 27.22 -17.17 -5.59
CA LYS A 12 28.07 -16.95 -6.76
C LYS A 12 27.37 -17.13 -8.10
N SER A 13 26.20 -17.75 -8.10
CA SER A 13 25.43 -18.12 -9.32
C SER A 13 24.15 -17.32 -9.51
N VAL A 14 23.82 -16.41 -8.59
CA VAL A 14 22.59 -15.61 -8.63
C VAL A 14 22.85 -14.14 -8.95
N GLN A 15 21.85 -13.48 -9.50
CA GLN A 15 21.86 -12.04 -9.71
C GLN A 15 21.81 -11.30 -8.37
N LYS A 16 22.58 -10.21 -8.25
CA LYS A 16 22.59 -9.33 -7.08
C LYS A 16 22.68 -10.10 -5.74
N PRO A 17 23.76 -10.85 -5.47
CA PRO A 17 23.90 -11.62 -4.23
C PRO A 17 23.79 -10.76 -2.96
N GLY A 18 24.03 -9.44 -3.05
CA GLY A 18 23.85 -8.50 -1.96
C GLY A 18 22.41 -8.42 -1.40
N ARG A 19 21.41 -8.95 -2.10
CA ARG A 19 20.03 -9.10 -1.60
C ARG A 19 19.93 -10.04 -0.40
N TYR A 20 20.91 -10.95 -0.24
CA TYR A 20 20.82 -12.13 0.63
C TYR A 20 21.94 -12.18 1.69
N THR A 21 22.81 -11.16 1.74
CA THR A 21 24.02 -11.24 2.57
C THR A 21 23.89 -10.58 3.93
N GLY A 22 22.98 -9.61 4.13
CA GLY A 22 22.91 -8.82 5.35
C GLY A 22 24.23 -8.10 5.66
N GLY A 23 24.47 -7.79 6.93
CA GLY A 23 25.69 -7.10 7.39
C GLY A 23 25.66 -5.60 7.13
N GLU A 24 24.48 -5.03 6.86
CA GLU A 24 24.30 -3.63 6.51
C GLU A 24 24.61 -2.70 7.69
N TYR A 25 25.04 -1.49 7.38
CA TYR A 25 25.26 -0.45 8.39
C TYR A 25 23.95 -0.13 9.13
N ASN A 26 24.02 0.02 10.44
CA ASN A 26 22.87 0.18 11.36
C ASN A 26 21.95 -1.07 11.49
N GLN A 27 22.31 -2.21 10.92
CA GLN A 27 21.60 -3.47 11.17
C GLN A 27 21.66 -3.83 12.66
N ILE A 28 20.54 -4.28 13.23
CA ILE A 28 20.47 -4.62 14.65
C ILE A 28 20.72 -6.13 14.83
N ILE A 29 21.78 -6.44 15.57
CA ILE A 29 22.15 -7.81 15.92
C ILE A 29 22.05 -7.98 17.43
N LYS A 30 21.30 -8.99 17.88
CA LYS A 30 21.17 -9.35 19.30
C LYS A 30 21.70 -10.75 19.53
N ASN A 31 21.99 -11.09 20.79
CA ASN A 31 22.33 -12.45 21.16
C ASN A 31 21.04 -13.27 21.34
N PRO A 32 20.78 -14.31 20.51
CA PRO A 32 19.54 -15.09 20.57
C PRO A 32 19.30 -15.76 21.92
N GLU A 33 20.36 -16.06 22.72
CA GLU A 33 20.22 -16.65 24.04
C GLU A 33 19.51 -15.73 25.06
N ASN A 34 19.52 -14.41 24.82
CA ASN A 34 18.90 -13.43 25.70
C ASN A 34 17.51 -13.00 25.23
N ILE A 35 17.04 -13.53 24.09
CA ILE A 35 15.80 -13.13 23.46
C ILE A 35 14.65 -14.06 23.86
N LYS A 36 13.51 -13.47 24.23
CA LYS A 36 12.30 -14.20 24.60
C LYS A 36 11.33 -14.37 23.43
N CYS A 37 11.43 -13.52 22.40
CA CYS A 37 10.62 -13.61 21.19
C CYS A 37 11.47 -13.24 19.96
N ARG A 38 11.71 -14.20 19.08
CA ARG A 38 12.32 -13.96 17.77
C ARG A 38 11.23 -13.69 16.75
N PHE A 39 11.33 -12.56 16.08
CA PHE A 39 10.35 -12.06 15.14
C PHE A 39 10.96 -11.91 13.75
N ALA A 40 10.43 -12.61 12.74
CA ALA A 40 10.83 -12.40 11.34
C ALA A 40 9.83 -11.50 10.63
N PHE A 41 10.30 -10.38 10.10
CA PHE A 41 9.49 -9.47 9.30
C PHE A 41 9.73 -9.72 7.82
N CYS A 42 8.75 -10.33 7.16
CA CYS A 42 8.82 -10.76 5.77
C CYS A 42 8.15 -9.72 4.85
N PHE A 43 8.80 -9.45 3.74
CA PHE A 43 8.21 -8.63 2.68
C PHE A 43 8.11 -9.47 1.39
N PRO A 44 6.87 -9.68 0.84
CA PRO A 44 6.66 -10.58 -0.28
C PRO A 44 6.97 -9.89 -1.63
N ASP A 45 8.16 -9.34 -1.73
CA ASP A 45 8.79 -8.79 -2.93
C ASP A 45 10.31 -8.77 -2.70
N THR A 46 11.05 -8.30 -3.71
CA THR A 46 12.51 -8.24 -3.67
C THR A 46 13.03 -7.34 -2.56
N TYR A 47 14.29 -7.56 -2.19
CA TYR A 47 15.02 -6.74 -1.21
C TYR A 47 14.92 -5.24 -1.50
N GLU A 48 15.08 -4.82 -2.77
CA GLU A 48 15.08 -3.41 -3.16
C GLU A 48 13.73 -2.72 -2.90
N ILE A 49 12.63 -3.46 -3.12
CA ILE A 49 11.27 -2.96 -2.86
C ILE A 49 11.02 -2.93 -1.35
N GLY A 50 11.32 -4.02 -0.66
CA GLY A 50 11.10 -4.14 0.78
C GLY A 50 11.92 -3.16 1.60
N MET A 51 13.20 -2.97 1.27
CA MET A 51 14.07 -1.96 1.91
C MET A 51 13.61 -0.53 1.66
N SER A 52 12.86 -0.28 0.59
CA SER A 52 12.28 1.03 0.31
C SER A 52 10.96 1.28 1.04
N ASN A 53 10.37 0.25 1.67
CA ASN A 53 9.10 0.38 2.39
C ASN A 53 9.31 0.99 3.79
N LEU A 54 8.76 2.19 4.02
CA LEU A 54 8.90 2.90 5.30
C LEU A 54 8.24 2.16 6.47
N GLY A 55 7.08 1.52 6.24
CA GLY A 55 6.36 0.77 7.27
C GLY A 55 7.22 -0.36 7.84
N VAL A 56 7.92 -1.11 6.99
CA VAL A 56 8.85 -2.17 7.41
C VAL A 56 9.98 -1.58 8.26
N ARG A 57 10.56 -0.45 7.85
CA ARG A 57 11.64 0.21 8.59
C ARG A 57 11.19 0.69 9.97
N ILE A 58 9.98 1.25 10.07
CA ILE A 58 9.39 1.69 11.34
C ILE A 58 9.15 0.50 12.27
N LEU A 59 8.49 -0.56 11.78
CA LEU A 59 8.14 -1.71 12.61
C LEU A 59 9.36 -2.54 13.02
N TYR A 60 10.37 -2.64 12.17
CA TYR A 60 11.67 -3.22 12.52
C TYR A 60 12.33 -2.48 13.69
N ASP A 61 12.36 -1.14 13.65
CA ASP A 61 12.91 -0.31 14.71
C ASP A 61 12.10 -0.42 16.01
N VAL A 62 10.75 -0.37 15.90
CA VAL A 62 9.83 -0.49 17.05
C VAL A 62 10.05 -1.79 17.83
N LEU A 63 10.05 -2.92 17.14
CA LEU A 63 10.20 -4.22 17.76
C LEU A 63 11.60 -4.39 18.37
N ASN A 64 12.62 -3.87 17.71
CA ASN A 64 13.99 -3.96 18.20
C ASN A 64 14.34 -3.04 19.37
N LYS A 65 13.45 -2.08 19.73
CA LYS A 65 13.59 -1.27 20.97
C LYS A 65 13.39 -2.09 22.24
N SER A 66 12.65 -3.19 22.18
CA SER A 66 12.52 -4.12 23.31
C SER A 66 13.78 -4.99 23.45
N ASP A 67 14.31 -5.13 24.64
CA ASP A 67 15.44 -6.03 24.90
C ASP A 67 15.04 -7.52 24.78
N ASP A 68 13.78 -7.83 24.96
CA ASP A 68 13.22 -9.18 24.94
C ASP A 68 12.85 -9.67 23.52
N VAL A 69 12.78 -8.77 22.54
CA VAL A 69 12.39 -9.08 21.17
C VAL A 69 13.56 -8.82 20.21
N TRP A 70 13.79 -9.74 19.29
CA TRP A 70 14.69 -9.51 18.17
C TRP A 70 13.93 -9.67 16.85
N CYS A 71 13.74 -8.54 16.16
CA CYS A 71 13.12 -8.50 14.85
C CYS A 71 14.20 -8.55 13.77
N GLU A 72 14.06 -9.47 12.86
CA GLU A 72 14.94 -9.72 11.72
C GLU A 72 14.14 -9.64 10.41
N ARG A 73 14.81 -9.35 9.28
CA ARG A 73 14.14 -9.13 7.98
C ARG A 73 14.32 -10.33 7.05
N SER A 74 13.27 -10.62 6.28
CA SER A 74 13.32 -11.60 5.19
C SER A 74 12.58 -11.05 3.97
N TYR A 75 13.11 -11.29 2.77
CA TYR A 75 12.54 -10.84 1.50
C TYR A 75 12.30 -12.01 0.57
N ALA A 76 11.38 -11.86 -0.38
CA ALA A 76 11.19 -12.87 -1.40
C ALA A 76 12.48 -13.03 -2.22
N PRO A 77 13.02 -14.25 -2.32
CA PRO A 77 14.16 -14.50 -3.19
C PRO A 77 13.72 -14.35 -4.64
N TRP A 78 14.55 -13.65 -5.44
CA TRP A 78 14.31 -13.56 -6.87
C TRP A 78 14.30 -14.96 -7.51
N VAL A 79 13.72 -15.11 -8.68
CA VAL A 79 13.47 -16.41 -9.32
C VAL A 79 14.72 -17.31 -9.40
N ASP A 80 15.87 -16.74 -9.74
CA ASP A 80 17.13 -17.48 -9.83
C ASP A 80 17.60 -17.99 -8.45
N MET A 81 17.45 -17.18 -7.41
CA MET A 81 17.76 -17.59 -6.03
C MET A 81 16.74 -18.60 -5.50
N HIS A 82 15.46 -18.40 -5.80
CA HIS A 82 14.39 -19.34 -5.43
C HIS A 82 14.65 -20.74 -6.02
N GLU A 83 14.96 -20.84 -7.31
CA GLU A 83 15.34 -22.09 -7.97
C GLU A 83 16.55 -22.78 -7.32
N GLN A 84 17.57 -21.99 -6.95
CA GLN A 84 18.74 -22.54 -6.25
C GLN A 84 18.41 -23.00 -4.85
N MET A 85 17.54 -22.25 -4.12
CA MET A 85 17.11 -22.64 -2.78
C MET A 85 16.32 -23.96 -2.80
N GLU A 86 15.39 -24.15 -3.73
CA GLU A 86 14.68 -25.41 -3.93
C GLU A 86 15.65 -26.54 -4.32
N LYS A 87 16.53 -26.31 -5.28
CA LYS A 87 17.49 -27.33 -5.77
C LYS A 87 18.43 -27.85 -4.69
N TYR A 88 18.86 -26.98 -3.79
CA TYR A 88 19.85 -27.33 -2.76
C TYR A 88 19.24 -27.51 -1.37
N ASP A 89 17.92 -27.48 -1.27
CA ASP A 89 17.19 -27.60 -0.01
C ASP A 89 17.69 -26.57 1.02
N ILE A 90 17.65 -25.29 0.63
CA ILE A 90 17.96 -24.14 1.46
C ILE A 90 16.64 -23.48 1.85
N PRO A 91 16.22 -23.53 3.13
CA PRO A 91 14.98 -22.91 3.56
C PRO A 91 15.07 -21.38 3.52
N LEU A 92 13.93 -20.70 3.48
CA LEU A 92 13.89 -19.24 3.61
C LEU A 92 14.48 -18.82 4.97
N PHE A 93 15.24 -17.73 4.96
CA PHE A 93 16.03 -17.28 6.10
C PHE A 93 15.93 -15.77 6.31
N ALA A 94 16.23 -15.33 7.53
CA ALA A 94 16.39 -13.94 7.89
C ALA A 94 17.81 -13.44 7.53
N ILE A 95 17.91 -12.18 7.09
CA ILE A 95 19.18 -11.65 6.59
C ILE A 95 20.14 -11.18 7.70
N GLU A 96 19.64 -10.91 8.91
CA GLU A 96 20.46 -10.52 10.06
C GLU A 96 21.29 -11.68 10.60
N SER A 97 20.63 -12.76 10.97
CA SER A 97 21.29 -13.95 11.55
C SER A 97 21.74 -14.96 10.50
N GLY A 98 21.05 -15.01 9.36
CA GLY A 98 21.14 -16.12 8.40
C GLY A 98 20.41 -17.39 8.86
N ASP A 99 19.64 -17.31 9.94
CA ASP A 99 18.85 -18.44 10.44
C ASP A 99 17.59 -18.65 9.60
N SER A 100 17.20 -19.91 9.43
CA SER A 100 15.95 -20.30 8.80
C SER A 100 14.75 -19.89 9.64
N LEU A 101 13.61 -19.60 8.97
CA LEU A 101 12.43 -19.04 9.64
C LEU A 101 11.78 -19.99 10.66
N ASP A 102 12.08 -21.28 10.64
CA ASP A 102 11.65 -22.25 11.66
C ASP A 102 12.27 -22.01 13.05
N LYS A 103 13.28 -21.15 13.15
CA LYS A 103 13.91 -20.74 14.42
C LYS A 103 13.23 -19.53 15.08
N PHE A 104 12.19 -19.01 14.48
CA PHE A 104 11.47 -17.84 14.95
C PHE A 104 10.19 -18.23 15.68
N ASP A 105 9.72 -17.35 16.57
CA ASP A 105 8.44 -17.50 17.27
C ASP A 105 7.29 -16.93 16.45
N MET A 106 7.56 -15.86 15.70
CA MET A 106 6.59 -15.17 14.86
C MET A 106 7.19 -14.83 13.50
N VAL A 107 6.38 -14.96 12.45
CA VAL A 107 6.72 -14.60 11.07
C VAL A 107 5.62 -13.73 10.49
N ALA A 108 5.90 -12.44 10.28
CA ALA A 108 4.92 -11.46 9.83
C ALA A 108 5.16 -11.04 8.37
N PHE A 109 4.08 -10.90 7.61
CA PHE A 109 4.09 -10.46 6.22
C PHE A 109 3.41 -9.10 6.06
N SER A 110 4.10 -8.16 5.39
CA SER A 110 3.52 -6.87 5.00
C SER A 110 2.93 -6.94 3.60
N LEU A 111 1.61 -7.11 3.52
CA LEU A 111 0.86 -7.30 2.26
C LEU A 111 0.43 -5.94 1.71
N GLN A 112 1.17 -5.42 0.73
CA GLN A 112 0.97 -4.08 0.19
C GLN A 112 -0.02 -4.03 -0.99
N TYR A 113 -0.14 -5.14 -1.71
CA TYR A 113 -0.92 -5.27 -2.93
C TYR A 113 -1.40 -6.71 -3.10
N GLU A 114 -2.59 -6.92 -3.62
CA GLU A 114 -3.24 -8.23 -3.65
C GLU A 114 -2.48 -9.26 -4.52
N LEU A 115 -1.82 -8.82 -5.60
CA LEU A 115 -1.00 -9.71 -6.44
C LEU A 115 0.31 -10.17 -5.76
N SER A 116 0.60 -9.70 -4.54
CA SER A 116 1.71 -10.23 -3.74
C SER A 116 1.34 -11.46 -2.90
N TYR A 117 0.06 -11.87 -2.87
CA TYR A 117 -0.38 -13.00 -2.06
C TYR A 117 0.30 -14.31 -2.45
N THR A 118 0.43 -14.60 -3.74
CA THR A 118 1.12 -15.80 -4.25
C THR A 118 2.59 -15.82 -3.84
N THR A 119 3.26 -14.67 -3.88
CA THR A 119 4.65 -14.54 -3.42
C THR A 119 4.76 -14.82 -1.91
N ALA A 120 3.83 -14.30 -1.09
CA ALA A 120 3.82 -14.60 0.35
C ALA A 120 3.62 -16.10 0.62
N LEU A 121 2.71 -16.76 -0.11
CA LEU A 121 2.51 -18.21 0.01
C LEU A 121 3.72 -19.01 -0.48
N SER A 122 4.39 -18.56 -1.55
CA SER A 122 5.65 -19.16 -2.01
C SER A 122 6.75 -19.05 -0.94
N MET A 123 6.84 -17.91 -0.23
CA MET A 123 7.76 -17.73 0.88
C MET A 123 7.46 -18.69 2.05
N LEU A 124 6.16 -18.91 2.37
CA LEU A 124 5.76 -19.90 3.40
C LEU A 124 6.18 -21.32 3.00
N LYS A 125 5.98 -21.72 1.74
CA LYS A 125 6.44 -23.02 1.23
C LYS A 125 7.95 -23.16 1.33
N LEU A 126 8.69 -22.14 0.93
CA LEU A 126 10.14 -22.14 0.96
C LEU A 126 10.71 -22.17 2.39
N ALA A 127 9.95 -21.63 3.37
CA ALA A 127 10.25 -21.77 4.80
C ALA A 127 9.95 -23.18 5.36
N GLY A 128 9.29 -24.03 4.57
CA GLY A 128 8.88 -25.38 4.99
C GLY A 128 7.61 -25.40 5.84
N PHE A 129 6.82 -24.31 5.85
CA PHE A 129 5.60 -24.24 6.65
C PHE A 129 4.38 -24.76 5.88
N PRO A 130 3.42 -25.43 6.56
CA PRO A 130 2.11 -25.69 5.99
C PRO A 130 1.45 -24.39 5.53
N ILE A 131 0.92 -24.35 4.30
CA ILE A 131 0.27 -23.16 3.75
C ILE A 131 -0.96 -22.80 4.59
N TYR A 132 -1.82 -23.77 4.87
CA TYR A 132 -3.02 -23.56 5.69
C TYR A 132 -2.71 -23.46 7.18
N SER A 133 -3.27 -22.45 7.83
CA SER A 133 -3.09 -22.22 9.27
C SER A 133 -3.57 -23.40 10.12
N LYS A 134 -4.66 -24.05 9.71
CA LYS A 134 -5.23 -25.23 10.39
C LYS A 134 -4.31 -26.45 10.46
N ASP A 135 -3.32 -26.52 9.57
CA ASP A 135 -2.40 -27.66 9.46
C ASP A 135 -1.08 -27.43 10.25
N ARG A 136 -0.97 -26.30 10.97
CA ARG A 136 0.21 -25.92 11.76
C ARG A 136 0.11 -26.39 13.19
N GLY A 137 1.17 -27.06 13.67
CA GLY A 137 1.34 -27.49 15.06
C GLY A 137 1.93 -26.40 15.95
N GLU A 138 2.21 -26.78 17.22
CA GLU A 138 2.81 -25.89 18.24
C GLU A 138 4.27 -25.51 17.93
N ASP A 139 4.94 -26.26 17.08
CA ASP A 139 6.33 -26.12 16.64
C ASP A 139 6.53 -25.18 15.45
N VAL A 140 5.43 -24.74 14.82
CA VAL A 140 5.47 -23.76 13.71
C VAL A 140 5.30 -22.36 14.28
N PRO A 141 6.05 -21.34 13.79
CA PRO A 141 5.86 -19.96 14.20
C PRO A 141 4.40 -19.47 14.01
N ILE A 142 4.01 -18.47 14.76
CA ILE A 142 2.74 -17.75 14.51
C ILE A 142 2.89 -16.93 13.23
N ILE A 143 2.05 -17.19 12.23
CA ILE A 143 2.10 -16.50 10.94
C ILE A 143 1.12 -15.32 10.95
N ILE A 144 1.68 -14.12 10.75
CA ILE A 144 0.97 -12.83 10.87
C ILE A 144 0.84 -12.18 9.50
N GLY A 145 -0.37 -11.79 9.12
CA GLY A 145 -0.62 -10.92 7.97
C GLY A 145 -0.85 -9.47 8.40
N GLY A 146 -0.44 -8.50 7.60
CA GLY A 146 -0.69 -7.09 7.85
C GLY A 146 -0.49 -6.23 6.62
N GLY A 147 -0.60 -4.91 6.75
CA GLY A 147 -0.48 -3.96 5.65
C GLY A 147 -1.83 -3.56 5.03
N PRO A 148 -1.84 -2.80 3.92
CA PRO A 148 -3.05 -2.28 3.30
C PRO A 148 -4.10 -3.33 2.94
N CYS A 149 -3.68 -4.52 2.53
CA CYS A 149 -4.58 -5.62 2.16
C CYS A 149 -5.37 -6.19 3.36
N ALA A 150 -4.95 -5.94 4.60
CA ALA A 150 -5.63 -6.41 5.81
C ALA A 150 -7.05 -5.85 5.99
N VAL A 151 -7.47 -4.85 5.22
CA VAL A 151 -8.85 -4.31 5.27
C VAL A 151 -9.87 -5.21 4.56
N ASN A 152 -9.43 -6.14 3.71
CA ASN A 152 -10.19 -7.32 3.29
C ASN A 152 -9.32 -8.57 3.49
N PRO A 153 -9.31 -9.16 4.69
CA PRO A 153 -8.45 -10.30 4.99
C PRO A 153 -8.99 -11.64 4.44
N GLU A 154 -10.23 -11.69 3.99
CA GLU A 154 -10.91 -12.95 3.69
C GLU A 154 -10.25 -13.81 2.60
N PRO A 155 -9.72 -13.26 1.48
CA PRO A 155 -9.02 -14.08 0.49
C PRO A 155 -7.79 -14.83 1.04
N ILE A 156 -7.18 -14.29 2.11
CA ILE A 156 -5.98 -14.85 2.74
C ILE A 156 -6.23 -15.46 4.12
N ALA A 157 -7.47 -15.48 4.59
CA ALA A 157 -7.86 -15.86 5.94
C ALA A 157 -7.38 -17.26 6.35
N ASP A 158 -7.41 -18.21 5.44
CA ASP A 158 -7.02 -19.60 5.72
C ASP A 158 -5.50 -19.79 5.86
N PHE A 159 -4.69 -18.80 5.47
CA PHE A 159 -3.22 -18.90 5.44
C PHE A 159 -2.52 -18.22 6.60
N PHE A 160 -3.18 -17.29 7.27
CA PHE A 160 -2.61 -16.52 8.38
C PHE A 160 -3.28 -16.90 9.71
N ASP A 161 -2.49 -17.03 10.76
CA ASP A 161 -3.00 -17.32 12.10
C ASP A 161 -3.69 -16.10 12.69
N LEU A 162 -3.13 -14.92 12.40
CA LEU A 162 -3.72 -13.64 12.74
C LEU A 162 -3.42 -12.58 11.67
N VAL A 163 -4.30 -11.59 11.56
CA VAL A 163 -4.16 -10.46 10.65
C VAL A 163 -4.23 -9.15 11.43
N ASN A 164 -3.21 -8.32 11.30
CA ASN A 164 -3.15 -7.00 11.87
C ASN A 164 -3.88 -5.98 11.01
N VAL A 165 -4.96 -5.43 11.53
CA VAL A 165 -5.80 -4.42 10.86
C VAL A 165 -5.49 -3.04 11.42
N GLY A 166 -4.75 -2.25 10.67
CA GLY A 166 -4.36 -0.90 11.05
C GLY A 166 -2.87 -0.71 11.27
N GLU A 167 -2.51 0.11 12.25
CA GLU A 167 -1.15 0.55 12.48
C GLU A 167 -0.46 -0.35 13.52
N GLY A 168 0.72 -0.86 13.17
CA GLY A 168 1.37 -1.92 13.92
C GLY A 168 2.31 -1.45 15.05
N GLU A 169 2.57 -0.16 15.18
CA GLU A 169 3.60 0.39 16.08
C GLU A 169 3.33 0.10 17.57
N GLU A 170 2.05 0.03 17.95
CA GLU A 170 1.65 -0.35 19.31
C GLU A 170 1.18 -1.81 19.36
N MET A 171 0.49 -2.26 18.32
CA MET A 171 -0.15 -3.58 18.26
C MET A 171 0.86 -4.72 18.22
N LEU A 172 1.94 -4.62 17.44
CA LEU A 172 2.94 -5.70 17.37
C LEU A 172 3.70 -5.89 18.68
N PRO A 173 4.15 -4.85 19.40
CA PRO A 173 4.67 -4.99 20.76
C PRO A 173 3.69 -5.68 21.71
N GLU A 174 2.39 -5.30 21.72
CA GLU A 174 1.37 -5.92 22.57
C GLU A 174 1.22 -7.43 22.27
N ILE A 175 1.31 -7.85 21.01
CA ILE A 175 1.28 -9.26 20.60
C ILE A 175 2.52 -10.01 21.11
N CYS A 176 3.72 -9.41 20.98
CA CYS A 176 4.96 -10.00 21.50
C CYS A 176 4.92 -10.13 23.03
N ASP A 177 4.45 -9.08 23.73
CA ASP A 177 4.34 -9.09 25.19
C ASP A 177 3.37 -10.16 25.70
N LEU A 178 2.22 -10.35 25.02
CA LEU A 178 1.29 -11.42 25.31
C LEU A 178 1.95 -12.80 25.16
N TYR A 179 2.67 -13.01 24.05
CA TYR A 179 3.39 -14.26 23.80
C TYR A 179 4.43 -14.55 24.87
N ILE A 180 5.28 -13.58 25.18
CA ILE A 180 6.32 -13.66 26.21
C ILE A 180 5.71 -13.96 27.58
N SER A 181 4.62 -13.27 27.94
CA SER A 181 3.92 -13.49 29.21
C SER A 181 3.42 -14.93 29.34
N MET A 182 2.75 -15.44 28.28
CA MET A 182 2.20 -16.80 28.28
C MET A 182 3.28 -17.90 28.28
N LYS A 183 4.44 -17.64 27.65
CA LYS A 183 5.58 -18.54 27.71
C LYS A 183 6.20 -18.58 29.10
N ASN A 184 6.31 -17.42 29.76
CA ASN A 184 6.90 -17.31 31.10
C ASN A 184 6.03 -17.97 32.18
N ASP A 185 4.70 -17.87 32.08
CA ASP A 185 3.77 -18.45 33.08
C ASP A 185 3.36 -19.90 32.74
N GLY A 186 3.82 -20.44 31.59
CA GLY A 186 3.54 -21.79 31.12
C GLY A 186 2.13 -22.00 30.59
N SER A 187 1.35 -20.94 30.37
CA SER A 187 -0.03 -21.02 29.85
C SER A 187 -0.10 -21.07 28.33
N TYR A 188 1.04 -20.97 27.63
CA TYR A 188 1.06 -20.94 26.17
C TYR A 188 0.59 -22.26 25.56
N THR A 189 -0.45 -22.15 24.75
CA THR A 189 -0.77 -23.03 23.63
C THR A 189 -1.13 -22.14 22.46
N ARG A 190 -0.91 -22.60 21.21
CA ARG A 190 -1.27 -21.84 20.01
C ARG A 190 -2.74 -21.38 20.04
N ALA A 191 -3.65 -22.27 20.39
CA ALA A 191 -5.09 -21.97 20.43
C ALA A 191 -5.43 -20.90 21.47
N GLU A 192 -4.88 -21.00 22.69
CA GLU A 192 -5.14 -20.03 23.78
C GLU A 192 -4.48 -18.68 23.48
N PHE A 193 -3.27 -18.69 22.91
CA PHE A 193 -2.62 -17.46 22.46
C PHE A 193 -3.47 -16.73 21.41
N LEU A 194 -3.95 -17.40 20.37
CA LEU A 194 -4.79 -16.81 19.35
C LEU A 194 -6.10 -16.27 19.94
N ARG A 195 -6.72 -17.01 20.86
CA ARG A 195 -7.93 -16.54 21.56
C ARG A 195 -7.68 -15.27 22.35
N ARG A 196 -6.60 -15.20 23.14
CA ARG A 196 -6.25 -13.97 23.91
C ARG A 196 -5.85 -12.82 22.97
N ALA A 197 -5.11 -13.11 21.91
CA ALA A 197 -4.71 -12.09 20.94
C ALA A 197 -5.91 -11.44 20.24
N SER A 198 -7.05 -12.14 20.08
CA SER A 198 -8.27 -11.57 19.48
C SER A 198 -8.88 -10.39 20.29
N HIS A 199 -8.46 -10.21 21.53
CA HIS A 199 -8.88 -9.07 22.37
C HIS A 199 -7.98 -7.82 22.21
N ILE A 200 -6.85 -7.94 21.52
CA ILE A 200 -6.01 -6.79 21.15
C ILE A 200 -6.70 -6.04 20.00
N GLU A 201 -6.93 -4.74 20.19
CA GLU A 201 -7.59 -3.92 19.16
C GLU A 201 -6.81 -3.96 17.83
N GLY A 202 -7.48 -4.30 16.75
CA GLY A 202 -6.89 -4.44 15.41
C GLY A 202 -6.45 -5.86 15.06
N VAL A 203 -6.55 -6.82 15.97
CA VAL A 203 -6.17 -8.21 15.68
C VAL A 203 -7.38 -9.02 15.23
N TYR A 204 -7.35 -9.50 13.99
CA TYR A 204 -8.31 -10.44 13.44
C TYR A 204 -7.74 -11.85 13.44
N ILE A 205 -8.46 -12.81 14.03
CA ILE A 205 -8.09 -14.23 14.09
C ILE A 205 -9.09 -15.01 13.22
N PRO A 206 -8.75 -15.34 11.97
CA PRO A 206 -9.71 -15.96 11.04
C PRO A 206 -10.30 -17.27 11.54
N SER A 207 -9.54 -18.08 12.27
CA SER A 207 -9.97 -19.38 12.81
C SER A 207 -11.02 -19.29 13.93
N LEU A 208 -11.29 -18.08 14.45
CA LEU A 208 -12.31 -17.85 15.48
C LEU A 208 -13.67 -17.44 14.90
N TYR A 209 -13.84 -17.51 13.57
CA TYR A 209 -15.09 -17.15 12.89
C TYR A 209 -15.50 -18.20 11.87
N ASP A 210 -16.75 -18.64 11.97
CA ASP A 210 -17.43 -19.34 10.87
C ASP A 210 -18.01 -18.34 9.88
N VAL A 211 -17.93 -18.66 8.58
CA VAL A 211 -18.52 -17.86 7.50
C VAL A 211 -19.66 -18.63 6.88
N GLU A 212 -20.88 -18.15 7.07
CA GLU A 212 -22.06 -18.73 6.43
C GLU A 212 -22.35 -18.03 5.09
N TYR A 213 -22.80 -18.82 4.11
CA TYR A 213 -23.16 -18.31 2.77
C TYR A 213 -24.63 -18.58 2.47
N ASN A 214 -25.25 -17.66 1.72
CA ASN A 214 -26.58 -17.84 1.16
C ASN A 214 -26.55 -18.81 -0.02
N GLY A 215 -27.73 -19.27 -0.46
CA GLY A 215 -27.86 -20.19 -1.60
C GLY A 215 -27.41 -19.61 -2.95
N ASP A 216 -27.34 -18.28 -3.07
CA ASP A 216 -26.82 -17.56 -4.23
C ASP A 216 -25.30 -17.31 -4.19
N GLY A 217 -24.65 -17.78 -3.12
CA GLY A 217 -23.20 -17.63 -2.93
C GLY A 217 -22.76 -16.32 -2.26
N THR A 218 -23.68 -15.40 -1.91
CA THR A 218 -23.33 -14.21 -1.13
C THR A 218 -23.02 -14.57 0.31
N VAL A 219 -22.20 -13.78 0.99
CA VAL A 219 -21.94 -13.96 2.44
C VAL A 219 -23.23 -13.68 3.19
N LYS A 220 -23.60 -14.58 4.11
CA LYS A 220 -24.75 -14.42 4.99
C LYS A 220 -24.35 -13.73 6.29
N GLU A 221 -23.35 -14.28 6.97
CA GLU A 221 -22.84 -13.72 8.22
C GLU A 221 -21.45 -14.25 8.58
N TYR A 222 -20.71 -13.48 9.42
CA TYR A 222 -19.53 -13.88 10.15
C TYR A 222 -19.91 -14.16 11.60
N LYS A 223 -19.81 -15.43 12.01
CA LYS A 223 -20.24 -15.89 13.32
C LYS A 223 -19.02 -16.18 14.20
N PRO A 224 -18.78 -15.41 15.28
CA PRO A 224 -17.77 -15.76 16.25
C PRO A 224 -18.04 -17.14 16.88
N LEU A 225 -17.01 -17.96 17.04
CA LEU A 225 -17.12 -19.29 17.66
C LEU A 225 -17.24 -19.23 19.19
N TYR A 226 -16.90 -18.12 19.79
CA TYR A 226 -16.95 -17.88 21.24
C TYR A 226 -17.61 -16.53 21.53
N ASP A 227 -18.33 -16.42 22.63
CA ASP A 227 -19.09 -15.22 23.04
C ASP A 227 -18.19 -14.02 23.36
N ASP A 228 -16.93 -14.24 23.75
CA ASP A 228 -15.94 -13.23 24.08
C ASP A 228 -15.13 -12.72 22.87
N VAL A 229 -15.27 -13.37 21.71
CA VAL A 229 -14.63 -12.93 20.47
C VAL A 229 -15.40 -11.76 19.86
N PRO A 230 -14.73 -10.66 19.46
CA PRO A 230 -15.40 -9.49 18.88
C PRO A 230 -16.22 -9.84 17.64
N LYS A 231 -17.47 -9.36 17.54
CA LYS A 231 -18.31 -9.57 16.33
C LYS A 231 -17.75 -8.87 15.09
N ARG A 232 -16.99 -7.81 15.27
CA ARG A 232 -16.28 -7.07 14.23
C ARG A 232 -14.94 -6.60 14.79
N VAL A 233 -13.92 -6.63 13.97
CA VAL A 233 -12.57 -6.19 14.36
C VAL A 233 -12.39 -4.72 14.00
N ARG A 234 -12.19 -3.91 15.02
CA ARG A 234 -11.96 -2.48 14.84
C ARG A 234 -10.49 -2.21 14.52
N LYS A 235 -10.25 -1.41 13.50
CA LYS A 235 -8.90 -1.00 13.10
C LYS A 235 -8.17 -0.24 14.20
N ARG A 236 -6.92 -0.63 14.49
CA ARG A 236 -6.02 0.11 15.40
C ARG A 236 -5.42 1.33 14.72
N ILE A 237 -5.28 2.44 15.44
CA ILE A 237 -4.55 3.64 14.99
C ILE A 237 -3.60 4.14 16.07
N VAL A 238 -2.49 4.74 15.67
CA VAL A 238 -1.65 5.55 16.55
C VAL A 238 -2.28 6.94 16.70
N ALA A 239 -2.66 7.29 17.91
CA ALA A 239 -3.47 8.49 18.18
C ALA A 239 -2.68 9.80 18.02
N ASP A 240 -1.40 9.81 18.38
CA ASP A 240 -0.50 10.98 18.39
C ASP A 240 0.77 10.66 17.61
N LEU A 241 0.89 11.17 16.37
CA LEU A 241 2.03 10.88 15.51
C LEU A 241 3.34 11.55 15.95
N ASP A 242 3.29 12.62 16.76
CA ASP A 242 4.50 13.22 17.34
C ASP A 242 5.14 12.31 18.39
N LYS A 243 4.33 11.46 19.03
CA LYS A 243 4.79 10.46 19.99
C LYS A 243 5.01 9.10 19.40
N ALA A 244 4.57 8.89 18.14
CA ALA A 244 4.77 7.63 17.45
C ALA A 244 6.26 7.31 17.34
N PRO A 245 6.66 6.08 17.62
CA PRO A 245 8.03 5.66 17.37
C PRO A 245 8.41 5.89 15.91
N TYR A 246 9.61 6.39 15.70
CA TYR A 246 10.20 6.56 14.37
C TYR A 246 11.69 6.21 14.43
N PRO A 247 12.25 5.54 13.42
CA PRO A 247 13.66 5.16 13.44
C PRO A 247 14.56 6.41 13.40
N GLU A 248 15.48 6.49 14.34
CA GLU A 248 16.54 7.50 14.34
C GLU A 248 17.76 7.04 13.53
N LYS A 249 17.94 5.72 13.40
CA LYS A 249 19.00 5.07 12.62
C LYS A 249 18.38 4.13 11.61
N LEU A 250 18.44 4.49 10.33
CA LEU A 250 17.98 3.61 9.27
C LEU A 250 19.04 2.57 8.91
N VAL A 251 18.61 1.35 8.66
CA VAL A 251 19.49 0.34 8.06
C VAL A 251 19.83 0.77 6.64
N MET A 252 21.13 0.83 6.34
CA MET A 252 21.63 1.32 5.06
C MET A 252 21.92 0.14 4.12
N PRO A 253 21.21 0.04 2.99
CA PRO A 253 21.43 -1.04 2.02
C PRO A 253 22.82 -0.91 1.36
N TYR A 254 23.45 -2.05 1.05
CA TYR A 254 24.71 -2.08 0.30
C TYR A 254 24.51 -2.11 -1.22
N ILE A 255 23.29 -2.30 -1.67
CA ILE A 255 22.91 -2.24 -3.08
C ILE A 255 21.89 -1.14 -3.30
N GLU A 256 21.83 -0.60 -4.51
CA GLU A 256 20.87 0.41 -4.90
C GLU A 256 19.43 -0.07 -4.67
N THR A 257 18.62 0.75 -4.01
CA THR A 257 17.20 0.49 -3.73
C THR A 257 16.32 1.49 -4.50
N VAL A 258 15.00 1.28 -4.49
CA VAL A 258 14.05 2.17 -5.20
C VAL A 258 14.03 3.58 -4.61
N HIS A 259 14.20 3.68 -3.29
CA HIS A 259 14.20 4.96 -2.56
C HIS A 259 15.49 5.11 -1.74
N ASP A 260 16.54 5.59 -2.41
CA ASP A 260 17.84 5.84 -1.81
C ASP A 260 17.90 7.26 -1.24
N ARG A 261 17.11 7.49 -0.16
CA ARG A 261 16.92 8.84 0.44
C ARG A 261 16.31 8.74 1.84
N ILE A 262 16.40 9.85 2.59
CA ILE A 262 15.61 10.02 3.81
C ILE A 262 14.16 10.20 3.42
N VAL A 263 13.28 9.39 4.02
CA VAL A 263 11.84 9.51 3.86
C VAL A 263 11.24 9.97 5.17
N LEU A 264 10.51 11.08 5.19
CA LEU A 264 9.79 11.60 6.35
C LEU A 264 8.29 11.50 6.13
N GLU A 265 7.62 10.70 6.95
CA GLU A 265 6.16 10.66 6.98
C GLU A 265 5.63 11.88 7.72
N VAL A 266 4.99 12.78 6.96
CA VAL A 266 4.52 14.08 7.49
C VAL A 266 3.18 13.96 8.21
N TYR A 267 2.26 13.19 7.62
CA TYR A 267 0.97 12.89 8.23
C TYR A 267 0.33 11.63 7.67
N ARG A 268 -0.62 11.05 8.38
CA ARG A 268 -1.47 9.92 7.97
C ARG A 268 -2.90 10.36 7.74
N GLY A 269 -3.56 9.69 6.78
CA GLY A 269 -4.91 10.02 6.34
C GLY A 269 -4.93 11.00 5.18
N CYS A 270 -6.15 11.37 4.74
CA CYS A 270 -6.35 12.33 3.66
C CYS A 270 -7.60 13.15 3.93
N ILE A 271 -7.52 14.50 3.79
CA ILE A 271 -8.68 15.40 3.96
C ILE A 271 -9.67 15.27 2.81
N ARG A 272 -9.25 14.69 1.70
CA ARG A 272 -10.05 14.60 0.48
C ARG A 272 -11.04 13.44 0.55
N GLY A 273 -12.04 13.50 -0.28
CA GLY A 273 -13.13 12.53 -0.32
C GLY A 273 -13.25 11.82 -1.65
N CYS A 274 -12.14 11.55 -2.35
CA CYS A 274 -12.16 10.79 -3.62
C CYS A 274 -12.86 9.45 -3.43
N ARG A 275 -13.95 9.21 -4.17
CA ARG A 275 -14.87 8.10 -3.93
C ARG A 275 -14.34 6.74 -4.34
N PHE A 276 -13.30 6.70 -5.15
CA PHE A 276 -12.61 5.47 -5.57
C PHE A 276 -11.46 5.09 -4.63
N CYS A 277 -10.97 6.04 -3.82
CA CYS A 277 -9.68 5.90 -3.14
C CYS A 277 -9.80 5.15 -1.80
N GLN A 278 -9.33 3.91 -1.77
CA GLN A 278 -9.30 3.09 -0.54
C GLN A 278 -8.40 3.73 0.53
N ALA A 279 -7.19 4.17 0.16
CA ALA A 279 -6.27 4.83 1.08
C ALA A 279 -6.87 6.08 1.74
N GLY A 280 -7.64 6.88 0.97
CA GLY A 280 -8.36 8.04 1.49
C GLY A 280 -9.44 7.71 2.51
N MET A 281 -9.90 6.47 2.59
CA MET A 281 -10.89 5.98 3.57
C MET A 281 -10.22 5.23 4.71
N MET A 282 -9.36 4.26 4.40
CA MET A 282 -8.78 3.37 5.40
C MET A 282 -7.78 4.07 6.35
N TYR A 283 -7.09 5.13 5.91
CA TYR A 283 -6.14 5.84 6.76
C TYR A 283 -6.76 7.01 7.55
N ARG A 284 -8.07 7.19 7.53
CA ARG A 284 -8.77 8.13 8.42
C ARG A 284 -8.72 7.65 9.87
N PRO A 285 -8.72 8.59 10.85
CA PRO A 285 -8.69 10.04 10.76
C PRO A 285 -7.32 10.59 10.36
N ILE A 286 -7.28 11.90 10.00
CA ILE A 286 -6.03 12.60 9.68
C ILE A 286 -5.28 12.89 10.98
N ARG A 287 -3.97 12.63 11.00
CA ARG A 287 -3.08 12.94 12.12
C ARG A 287 -1.77 13.45 11.53
N GLU A 288 -1.34 14.62 12.00
CA GLU A 288 -0.16 15.32 11.51
C GLU A 288 0.97 15.25 12.54
N LYS A 289 2.23 15.14 12.07
CA LYS A 289 3.42 15.40 12.87
C LYS A 289 3.70 16.89 12.90
N SER A 290 4.27 17.40 13.98
CA SER A 290 4.68 18.80 14.07
C SER A 290 5.94 19.08 13.22
N PRO A 291 6.14 20.32 12.72
CA PRO A 291 7.36 20.73 12.04
C PRO A 291 8.60 20.52 12.90
N GLU A 292 8.51 20.77 14.22
CA GLU A 292 9.60 20.58 15.17
C GLU A 292 10.07 19.13 15.20
N THR A 293 9.12 18.17 15.31
CA THR A 293 9.40 16.73 15.28
C THR A 293 10.05 16.34 13.95
N LEU A 294 9.51 16.83 12.83
CA LEU A 294 10.01 16.51 11.49
C LEU A 294 11.41 17.08 11.23
N CYS A 295 11.68 18.32 11.65
CA CYS A 295 13.00 18.95 11.54
C CYS A 295 14.05 18.22 12.41
N LYS A 296 13.67 17.80 13.63
CA LYS A 296 14.56 17.01 14.49
C LYS A 296 14.89 15.65 13.84
N LEU A 297 13.88 14.94 13.37
CA LEU A 297 14.05 13.63 12.71
C LEU A 297 14.91 13.74 11.44
N SER A 298 14.71 14.80 10.62
CA SER A 298 15.47 14.99 9.39
C SER A 298 16.97 15.13 9.66
N LYS A 299 17.36 15.92 10.66
CA LYS A 299 18.76 16.09 11.07
C LYS A 299 19.36 14.79 11.59
N CYS A 300 18.64 14.12 12.49
CA CYS A 300 19.06 12.85 13.06
C CYS A 300 19.30 11.80 11.97
N LEU A 301 18.38 11.67 11.02
CA LEU A 301 18.50 10.74 9.92
C LEU A 301 19.65 11.11 8.96
N TYR A 302 19.84 12.39 8.67
CA TYR A 302 20.98 12.85 7.87
C TYR A 302 22.32 12.47 8.50
N GLU A 303 22.49 12.74 9.79
CA GLU A 303 23.71 12.44 10.54
C GLU A 303 24.00 10.92 10.62
N ASN A 304 22.96 10.09 10.64
CA ASN A 304 23.08 8.63 10.75
C ASN A 304 23.11 7.88 9.42
N THR A 305 22.78 8.53 8.29
CA THR A 305 22.72 7.87 6.97
C THR A 305 23.63 8.47 5.93
N GLY A 306 23.85 9.79 5.99
CA GLY A 306 24.62 10.53 4.99
C GLY A 306 23.88 10.70 3.65
N TYR A 307 22.57 10.44 3.59
CA TYR A 307 21.77 10.69 2.38
C TYR A 307 21.71 12.18 2.05
N ASP A 308 21.74 12.51 0.77
CA ASP A 308 21.71 13.87 0.23
C ASP A 308 20.33 14.31 -0.30
N GLU A 309 19.30 13.50 -0.06
CA GLU A 309 17.90 13.81 -0.41
C GLU A 309 16.97 13.49 0.76
N ILE A 310 16.04 14.43 1.04
CA ILE A 310 14.91 14.25 1.96
C ILE A 310 13.63 14.29 1.17
N SER A 311 12.79 13.26 1.31
CA SER A 311 11.47 13.17 0.70
C SER A 311 10.38 13.25 1.77
N LEU A 312 9.49 14.22 1.64
CA LEU A 312 8.32 14.37 2.51
C LEU A 312 7.16 13.56 1.94
N ILE A 313 6.71 12.54 2.65
CA ILE A 313 5.64 11.68 2.16
C ILE A 313 4.35 11.81 2.95
N SER A 314 3.25 11.77 2.22
CA SER A 314 1.87 11.61 2.71
C SER A 314 0.97 11.27 1.52
N LEU A 315 -0.33 11.04 1.77
CA LEU A 315 -1.29 10.85 0.67
C LEU A 315 -1.55 12.13 -0.15
N SER A 316 -1.24 13.30 0.40
CA SER A 316 -1.39 14.60 -0.29
C SER A 316 -0.56 15.66 0.42
N ILE A 317 0.72 15.76 0.11
CA ILE A 317 1.66 16.62 0.87
C ILE A 317 1.26 18.08 0.90
N SER A 318 0.65 18.58 -0.16
CA SER A 318 0.16 19.96 -0.25
C SER A 318 -1.02 20.27 0.71
N ASP A 319 -1.66 19.25 1.27
CA ASP A 319 -2.74 19.42 2.25
C ASP A 319 -2.23 19.44 3.72
N TYR A 320 -0.92 19.31 3.94
CA TYR A 320 -0.34 19.44 5.27
C TYR A 320 -0.48 20.87 5.78
N SER A 321 -1.08 21.01 6.99
CA SER A 321 -1.51 22.33 7.49
C SER A 321 -0.36 23.30 7.79
N LYS A 322 0.85 22.82 7.95
CA LYS A 322 2.05 23.58 8.30
C LYS A 322 3.19 23.39 7.27
N LEU A 323 2.84 23.21 5.99
CA LEU A 323 3.83 22.91 4.94
C LEU A 323 4.88 24.02 4.81
N THR A 324 4.47 25.29 4.83
CA THR A 324 5.36 26.45 4.73
C THR A 324 6.34 26.52 5.89
N GLU A 325 5.85 26.29 7.12
CA GLU A 325 6.67 26.28 8.33
C GLU A 325 7.70 25.15 8.28
N LEU A 326 7.26 23.92 7.92
CA LEU A 326 8.14 22.77 7.78
C LEU A 326 9.22 23.00 6.71
N THR A 327 8.83 23.43 5.51
CA THR A 327 9.80 23.65 4.42
C THR A 327 10.80 24.74 4.76
N SER A 328 10.38 25.82 5.43
CA SER A 328 11.31 26.86 5.91
C SER A 328 12.31 26.31 6.92
N GLY A 329 11.85 25.58 7.94
CA GLY A 329 12.76 24.98 8.96
C GLY A 329 13.71 23.92 8.40
N LEU A 330 13.31 23.19 7.35
CA LEU A 330 14.20 22.26 6.66
C LEU A 330 15.27 23.02 5.84
N LEU A 331 14.88 24.05 5.09
CA LEU A 331 15.79 24.83 4.23
C LEU A 331 16.87 25.57 5.04
N GLU A 332 16.62 25.94 6.29
CA GLU A 332 17.61 26.60 7.16
C GLU A 332 18.97 25.85 7.26
N TRP A 333 18.95 24.53 7.10
CA TRP A 333 20.17 23.73 7.19
C TRP A 333 20.47 22.90 5.94
N THR A 334 19.44 22.51 5.16
CA THR A 334 19.64 21.65 3.98
C THR A 334 20.38 22.37 2.86
N ASP A 335 20.19 23.69 2.71
CA ASP A 335 20.88 24.50 1.71
C ASP A 335 22.39 24.53 1.95
N ASP A 336 22.82 24.72 3.19
CA ASP A 336 24.25 24.71 3.57
C ASP A 336 24.83 23.29 3.42
N ALA A 337 24.09 22.25 3.82
CA ALA A 337 24.51 20.85 3.73
C ALA A 337 24.42 20.27 2.31
N LYS A 338 23.89 21.01 1.32
CA LYS A 338 23.63 20.53 -0.06
C LYS A 338 22.69 19.33 -0.13
N VAL A 339 21.73 19.23 0.80
CA VAL A 339 20.72 18.19 0.86
C VAL A 339 19.49 18.64 0.10
N SER A 340 19.04 17.81 -0.81
CA SER A 340 17.90 18.12 -1.66
C SER A 340 16.55 17.78 -0.99
N LEU A 341 15.53 18.62 -1.20
CA LEU A 341 14.18 18.41 -0.68
C LEU A 341 13.23 17.98 -1.80
N SER A 342 12.56 16.84 -1.63
CA SER A 342 11.59 16.28 -2.57
C SER A 342 10.19 16.27 -1.97
N LEU A 343 9.21 16.76 -2.73
CA LEU A 343 7.79 16.83 -2.37
C LEU A 343 6.97 16.01 -3.37
N PRO A 344 6.93 14.68 -3.24
CA PRO A 344 6.06 13.85 -4.06
C PRO A 344 4.59 14.08 -3.70
N SER A 345 3.66 13.66 -4.55
CA SER A 345 2.21 13.69 -4.30
C SER A 345 1.63 15.12 -4.17
N LEU A 346 2.17 16.06 -4.93
CA LEU A 346 1.58 17.39 -5.06
C LEU A 346 0.26 17.32 -5.84
N ARG A 347 -0.75 18.01 -5.32
CA ARG A 347 -2.03 18.13 -6.00
C ARG A 347 -2.03 19.28 -7.00
N VAL A 348 -2.84 19.11 -8.04
CA VAL A 348 -3.04 20.12 -9.09
C VAL A 348 -3.55 21.45 -8.53
N ASP A 349 -4.54 21.40 -7.64
CA ASP A 349 -5.23 22.58 -7.07
C ASP A 349 -4.40 23.39 -6.07
N SER A 350 -3.30 22.83 -5.55
CA SER A 350 -2.45 23.48 -4.55
C SER A 350 -1.03 23.81 -5.03
N PHE A 351 -0.79 23.74 -6.34
CA PHE A 351 0.49 24.06 -6.95
C PHE A 351 0.64 25.58 -7.12
N SER A 352 1.63 26.20 -6.49
CA SER A 352 1.90 27.65 -6.51
C SER A 352 3.29 27.98 -7.03
N GLU A 353 3.50 29.22 -7.47
CA GLU A 353 4.83 29.73 -7.88
C GLU A 353 5.84 29.66 -6.72
N GLU A 354 5.43 30.07 -5.51
CA GLU A 354 6.25 30.00 -4.32
C GLU A 354 6.72 28.57 -4.02
N LEU A 355 5.82 27.58 -4.12
CA LEU A 355 6.17 26.19 -3.95
C LEU A 355 7.10 25.69 -5.07
N MET A 356 6.86 26.14 -6.31
CA MET A 356 7.69 25.82 -7.45
C MET A 356 9.12 26.35 -7.29
N ASP A 357 9.31 27.57 -6.84
CA ASP A 357 10.60 28.18 -6.62
C ASP A 357 11.41 27.42 -5.54
N ARG A 358 10.73 27.02 -4.46
CA ARG A 358 11.33 26.20 -3.40
C ARG A 358 11.74 24.79 -3.87
N ILE A 359 10.98 24.17 -4.78
CA ILE A 359 11.29 22.85 -5.34
C ILE A 359 12.34 22.95 -6.44
N SER A 360 12.33 24.01 -7.23
CA SER A 360 13.20 24.15 -8.42
C SER A 360 14.66 24.36 -8.11
N SER A 361 15.00 24.83 -6.90
CA SER A 361 16.40 24.93 -6.46
C SER A 361 17.11 23.58 -6.39
N VAL A 362 16.37 22.45 -6.51
CA VAL A 362 16.88 21.17 -6.08
C VAL A 362 16.86 20.03 -7.13
N ARG A 363 15.88 19.90 -8.04
CA ARG A 363 15.90 18.85 -9.07
C ARG A 363 15.12 19.17 -10.37
N THR A 364 15.67 18.70 -11.50
CA THR A 364 15.13 18.83 -12.87
C THR A 364 14.25 17.65 -13.30
N GLY A 365 13.33 17.17 -12.45
CA GLY A 365 12.35 16.12 -12.83
C GLY A 365 11.13 16.66 -13.57
N GLY A 366 10.44 15.81 -14.35
CA GLY A 366 9.10 16.10 -14.90
C GLY A 366 8.05 16.21 -13.78
N LEU A 367 6.95 16.91 -14.05
CA LEU A 367 5.83 17.02 -13.11
C LEU A 367 4.75 16.00 -13.40
N THR A 368 4.19 15.46 -12.33
CA THR A 368 3.11 14.48 -12.41
C THR A 368 1.85 15.04 -11.77
N PHE A 369 0.75 14.99 -12.49
CA PHE A 369 -0.56 15.38 -12.01
C PHE A 369 -1.57 14.24 -12.20
N ALA A 370 -2.57 14.18 -11.34
CA ALA A 370 -3.58 13.13 -11.36
C ALA A 370 -5.00 13.75 -11.46
N PRO A 371 -5.47 14.16 -12.65
CA PRO A 371 -6.84 14.56 -12.85
C PRO A 371 -7.84 13.42 -12.66
N GLU A 372 -7.42 12.17 -12.91
CA GLU A 372 -8.14 10.90 -12.81
C GLU A 372 -9.23 10.69 -13.86
N ALA A 373 -9.91 11.76 -14.34
CA ALA A 373 -10.96 11.70 -15.35
C ALA A 373 -10.84 12.83 -16.37
N GLY A 374 -11.27 12.57 -17.62
CA GLY A 374 -11.14 13.51 -18.73
C GLY A 374 -12.08 14.71 -18.64
N THR A 375 -13.31 14.52 -18.18
CA THR A 375 -14.35 15.56 -18.11
C THR A 375 -14.56 16.08 -16.70
N GLN A 376 -15.06 17.33 -16.56
CA GLN A 376 -15.42 17.88 -15.25
C GLN A 376 -16.53 17.06 -14.59
N ARG A 377 -17.55 16.67 -15.38
CA ARG A 377 -18.65 15.83 -14.89
C ARG A 377 -18.11 14.59 -14.18
N LEU A 378 -17.20 13.87 -14.82
CA LEU A 378 -16.69 12.61 -14.24
C LEU A 378 -15.73 12.90 -13.07
N ARG A 379 -14.96 13.99 -13.07
CA ARG A 379 -14.19 14.43 -11.89
C ARG A 379 -15.09 14.73 -10.69
N ASP A 380 -16.30 15.30 -10.92
CA ASP A 380 -17.29 15.55 -9.87
C ASP A 380 -17.92 14.23 -9.36
N VAL A 381 -18.21 13.28 -10.26
CA VAL A 381 -18.67 11.93 -9.90
C VAL A 381 -17.69 11.25 -8.93
N ILE A 382 -16.40 11.28 -9.23
CA ILE A 382 -15.39 10.66 -8.38
C ILE A 382 -14.93 11.55 -7.20
N ASN A 383 -15.51 12.72 -7.05
CA ASN A 383 -15.17 13.74 -6.03
C ASN A 383 -13.68 14.09 -6.01
N LYS A 384 -13.07 14.28 -7.19
CA LYS A 384 -11.65 14.63 -7.26
C LYS A 384 -11.38 16.06 -6.81
N ASN A 385 -12.37 16.96 -6.92
CA ASN A 385 -12.27 18.38 -6.58
C ASN A 385 -11.07 19.07 -7.26
N VAL A 386 -10.89 18.82 -8.55
CA VAL A 386 -9.88 19.44 -9.42
C VAL A 386 -10.60 19.91 -10.67
N THR A 387 -10.45 21.19 -11.00
CA THR A 387 -11.01 21.78 -12.22
C THR A 387 -10.00 21.73 -13.37
N GLU A 388 -10.49 21.96 -14.58
CA GLU A 388 -9.65 22.16 -15.75
C GLU A 388 -8.74 23.39 -15.58
N ASP A 389 -9.30 24.49 -15.05
CA ASP A 389 -8.56 25.73 -14.80
C ASP A 389 -7.43 25.52 -13.79
N ASP A 390 -7.61 24.66 -12.77
CA ASP A 390 -6.55 24.27 -11.84
C ASP A 390 -5.40 23.59 -12.58
N LEU A 391 -5.70 22.64 -13.47
CA LEU A 391 -4.68 21.96 -14.27
C LEU A 391 -3.95 22.95 -15.20
N VAL A 392 -4.69 23.78 -15.92
CA VAL A 392 -4.11 24.78 -16.85
C VAL A 392 -3.22 25.75 -16.08
N ARG A 393 -3.67 26.27 -14.93
CA ARG A 393 -2.87 27.13 -14.05
C ARG A 393 -1.58 26.44 -13.61
N SER A 394 -1.68 25.21 -13.12
CA SER A 394 -0.53 24.45 -12.60
C SER A 394 0.50 24.12 -13.66
N VAL A 395 0.08 23.68 -14.85
CA VAL A 395 1.04 23.42 -15.94
C VAL A 395 1.64 24.71 -16.49
N LYS A 396 0.92 25.85 -16.45
CA LYS A 396 1.46 27.16 -16.84
C LYS A 396 2.59 27.59 -15.90
N ILE A 397 2.40 27.43 -14.57
CA ILE A 397 3.44 27.70 -13.55
C ILE A 397 4.64 26.76 -13.80
N ALA A 398 4.38 25.47 -14.05
CA ALA A 398 5.41 24.48 -14.31
C ALA A 398 6.27 24.83 -15.54
N PHE A 399 5.63 25.22 -16.63
CA PHE A 399 6.32 25.66 -17.86
C PHE A 399 7.11 26.96 -17.63
N GLY A 400 6.56 27.91 -16.87
CA GLY A 400 7.28 29.12 -16.46
C GLY A 400 8.53 28.83 -15.64
N GLY A 401 8.49 27.80 -14.80
CA GLY A 401 9.64 27.28 -14.04
C GLY A 401 10.57 26.34 -14.83
N GLY A 402 10.48 26.32 -16.16
CA GLY A 402 11.41 25.58 -17.02
C GLY A 402 11.10 24.10 -17.22
N LYS A 403 10.00 23.57 -16.67
CA LYS A 403 9.59 22.17 -16.87
C LYS A 403 8.84 22.05 -18.20
N SER A 404 9.09 20.97 -18.97
CA SER A 404 8.42 20.74 -20.26
C SER A 404 7.78 19.37 -20.39
N ASN A 405 8.10 18.47 -19.48
CA ASN A 405 7.55 17.11 -19.44
C ASN A 405 6.46 17.04 -18.36
N VAL A 406 5.25 16.69 -18.77
CA VAL A 406 4.09 16.53 -17.86
C VAL A 406 3.57 15.12 -17.97
N LYS A 407 3.39 14.44 -16.84
CA LYS A 407 2.73 13.15 -16.75
C LYS A 407 1.35 13.32 -16.12
N LEU A 408 0.33 12.75 -16.77
CA LEU A 408 -1.05 12.82 -16.32
C LEU A 408 -1.55 11.40 -16.03
N TYR A 409 -2.11 11.20 -14.82
CA TYR A 409 -2.75 9.96 -14.45
C TYR A 409 -4.26 10.04 -14.62
N PHE A 410 -4.83 8.98 -15.20
CA PHE A 410 -6.27 8.79 -15.40
C PHE A 410 -6.69 7.37 -15.06
N MET A 411 -7.99 7.17 -14.95
CA MET A 411 -8.63 5.85 -14.87
C MET A 411 -9.67 5.71 -15.98
N ASN A 412 -9.88 4.46 -16.42
CA ASN A 412 -11.01 4.07 -17.25
C ASN A 412 -11.87 3.02 -16.53
N GLY A 413 -13.13 2.90 -16.89
CA GLY A 413 -14.09 1.99 -16.24
C GLY A 413 -14.73 2.56 -14.98
N LEU A 414 -14.65 3.88 -14.76
CA LEU A 414 -15.27 4.56 -13.61
C LEU A 414 -16.80 4.48 -13.66
N PRO A 415 -17.49 4.46 -12.51
CA PRO A 415 -18.95 4.53 -12.47
C PRO A 415 -19.49 5.72 -13.26
N THR A 416 -20.54 5.51 -14.04
CA THR A 416 -21.20 6.49 -14.94
C THR A 416 -20.35 7.00 -16.12
N GLU A 417 -19.16 6.44 -16.35
CA GLU A 417 -18.27 6.85 -17.44
C GLU A 417 -18.86 6.54 -18.83
N THR A 418 -18.74 7.51 -19.74
CA THR A 418 -19.14 7.42 -21.13
C THR A 418 -17.93 7.48 -22.07
N MET A 419 -18.13 7.19 -23.35
CA MET A 419 -17.06 7.32 -24.35
C MET A 419 -16.61 8.78 -24.53
N ASP A 420 -17.50 9.75 -24.29
CA ASP A 420 -17.14 11.18 -24.32
C ASP A 420 -16.20 11.54 -23.17
N ASP A 421 -16.37 10.91 -21.99
CA ASP A 421 -15.46 11.10 -20.86
C ASP A 421 -14.06 10.54 -21.16
N ILE A 422 -14.00 9.44 -21.90
CA ILE A 422 -12.74 8.86 -22.38
C ILE A 422 -12.08 9.78 -23.42
N ALA A 423 -12.84 10.29 -24.40
CA ALA A 423 -12.32 11.25 -25.38
C ALA A 423 -11.82 12.53 -24.69
N GLY A 424 -12.49 12.97 -23.63
CA GLY A 424 -12.10 14.11 -22.79
C GLY A 424 -10.70 14.01 -22.21
N ILE A 425 -10.14 12.79 -22.04
CA ILE A 425 -8.74 12.60 -21.62
C ILE A 425 -7.78 13.16 -22.69
N ALA A 426 -8.03 12.84 -23.96
CA ALA A 426 -7.21 13.36 -25.06
C ALA A 426 -7.38 14.89 -25.22
N GLU A 427 -8.61 15.40 -25.07
CA GLU A 427 -8.90 16.84 -25.13
C GLU A 427 -8.17 17.60 -24.02
N LEU A 428 -8.23 17.12 -22.77
CA LEU A 428 -7.55 17.73 -21.63
C LEU A 428 -6.02 17.73 -21.84
N SER A 429 -5.47 16.67 -22.42
CA SER A 429 -4.05 16.57 -22.73
C SER A 429 -3.64 17.55 -23.85
N ASN A 430 -4.48 17.75 -24.86
CA ASN A 430 -4.27 18.76 -25.88
C ASN A 430 -4.30 20.18 -25.31
N LYS A 431 -5.15 20.46 -24.31
CA LYS A 431 -5.17 21.75 -23.59
C LYS A 431 -3.86 22.01 -22.84
N VAL A 432 -3.26 20.98 -22.25
CA VAL A 432 -1.92 21.10 -21.63
C VAL A 432 -0.88 21.50 -22.68
N ILE A 433 -0.89 20.87 -23.85
CA ILE A 433 -0.01 21.25 -24.97
C ILE A 433 -0.29 22.69 -25.42
N GLY A 434 -1.57 23.04 -25.58
CA GLY A 434 -2.00 24.39 -25.94
C GLY A 434 -1.52 25.47 -24.97
N THR A 435 -1.53 25.15 -23.66
CA THR A 435 -1.02 26.02 -22.60
C THR A 435 0.47 26.32 -22.76
N TYR A 436 1.30 25.31 -23.12
CA TYR A 436 2.70 25.55 -23.44
C TYR A 436 2.87 26.55 -24.60
N TYR A 437 2.09 26.38 -25.68
CA TYR A 437 2.19 27.25 -26.83
C TYR A 437 1.57 28.66 -26.63
N SER A 438 0.74 28.85 -25.61
CA SER A 438 0.22 30.15 -25.19
C SER A 438 1.27 31.03 -24.51
N LEU A 439 2.36 30.48 -24.02
CA LEU A 439 3.46 31.22 -23.44
C LEU A 439 4.23 32.01 -24.53
N PRO A 440 4.81 33.19 -24.23
CA PRO A 440 5.74 33.88 -25.11
C PRO A 440 6.87 32.93 -25.53
N LYS A 441 7.28 33.01 -26.81
CA LYS A 441 8.26 32.07 -27.37
C LYS A 441 9.58 32.02 -26.57
N ASP A 442 10.02 33.17 -26.07
CA ASP A 442 11.26 33.31 -25.32
C ASP A 442 11.16 32.81 -23.87
N SER A 443 9.93 32.66 -23.36
CA SER A 443 9.63 32.11 -22.02
C SER A 443 9.35 30.60 -22.03
N ARG A 444 9.33 29.97 -23.20
CA ARG A 444 9.09 28.50 -23.29
C ARG A 444 10.32 27.72 -22.93
N PRO A 445 10.18 26.64 -22.14
CA PRO A 445 11.28 25.70 -21.90
C PRO A 445 11.90 25.21 -23.20
N LYS A 446 13.21 25.07 -23.23
CA LYS A 446 13.94 24.50 -24.39
C LYS A 446 13.61 23.00 -24.52
N GLY A 447 13.55 22.51 -25.76
CA GLY A 447 13.32 21.07 -26.03
C GLY A 447 11.87 20.71 -26.37
N GLY A 448 10.92 21.66 -26.28
CA GLY A 448 9.51 21.43 -26.59
C GLY A 448 8.73 20.79 -25.43
N VAL A 449 7.41 20.60 -25.63
CA VAL A 449 6.52 19.98 -24.66
C VAL A 449 6.30 18.49 -24.95
N SER A 450 6.25 17.68 -23.90
CA SER A 450 5.84 16.28 -23.97
C SER A 450 4.82 15.98 -22.86
N VAL A 451 3.72 15.31 -23.22
CA VAL A 451 2.69 14.88 -22.29
C VAL A 451 2.64 13.36 -22.30
N THR A 452 2.78 12.74 -21.12
CA THR A 452 2.56 11.29 -20.97
C THR A 452 1.24 11.07 -20.26
N ILE A 453 0.31 10.35 -20.88
CA ILE A 453 -0.93 9.87 -20.30
C ILE A 453 -0.68 8.46 -19.77
N SER A 454 -0.99 8.20 -18.51
CA SER A 454 -0.96 6.87 -17.92
C SER A 454 -2.36 6.54 -17.37
N VAL A 455 -2.98 5.49 -17.89
CA VAL A 455 -4.38 5.14 -17.58
C VAL A 455 -4.43 3.78 -16.89
N ALA A 456 -4.99 3.75 -15.68
CA ALA A 456 -5.29 2.53 -14.95
C ALA A 456 -6.73 2.09 -15.16
N CYS A 457 -7.01 0.80 -15.08
CA CYS A 457 -8.39 0.31 -15.03
C CYS A 457 -8.95 0.48 -13.61
N PHE A 458 -10.19 0.94 -13.49
CA PHE A 458 -10.86 1.05 -12.21
C PHE A 458 -11.15 -0.32 -11.61
N VAL A 459 -10.77 -0.49 -10.35
CA VAL A 459 -11.13 -1.64 -9.51
C VAL A 459 -11.92 -1.11 -8.32
N PRO A 460 -13.18 -1.55 -8.12
CA PRO A 460 -13.93 -1.20 -6.92
C PRO A 460 -13.26 -1.77 -5.69
N LYS A 461 -12.72 -0.93 -4.83
CA LYS A 461 -11.98 -1.35 -3.64
C LYS A 461 -12.89 -1.40 -2.39
N PRO A 462 -12.63 -2.33 -1.45
CA PRO A 462 -13.30 -2.39 -0.14
C PRO A 462 -13.30 -1.05 0.59
N HIS A 463 -14.33 -0.82 1.39
CA HIS A 463 -14.51 0.36 2.25
C HIS A 463 -14.52 1.71 1.51
N THR A 464 -14.82 1.73 0.22
CA THR A 464 -15.00 2.96 -0.56
C THR A 464 -16.47 3.20 -0.90
N PRO A 465 -16.89 4.44 -1.24
CA PRO A 465 -18.22 4.70 -1.79
C PRO A 465 -18.56 3.83 -3.00
N PHE A 466 -17.55 3.40 -3.76
CA PHE A 466 -17.71 2.56 -4.94
C PHE A 466 -17.55 1.05 -4.68
N GLN A 467 -17.50 0.61 -3.43
CA GLN A 467 -17.36 -0.82 -3.10
C GLN A 467 -18.51 -1.71 -3.62
N TRP A 468 -19.68 -1.14 -3.83
CA TRP A 468 -20.85 -1.86 -4.38
C TRP A 468 -20.89 -1.86 -5.92
N GLU A 469 -20.04 -1.04 -6.55
CA GLU A 469 -20.00 -0.96 -8.01
C GLU A 469 -19.39 -2.23 -8.62
N LYS A 470 -19.76 -2.50 -9.87
CA LYS A 470 -19.10 -3.52 -10.68
C LYS A 470 -17.84 -2.96 -11.34
N GLN A 471 -16.88 -3.83 -11.64
CA GLN A 471 -15.85 -3.53 -12.62
C GLN A 471 -16.45 -3.70 -14.03
N ASP A 472 -16.04 -2.88 -14.98
CA ASP A 472 -16.37 -3.10 -16.39
C ASP A 472 -15.83 -4.47 -16.86
N SER A 473 -16.54 -5.09 -17.81
CA SER A 473 -16.02 -6.31 -18.43
C SER A 473 -14.70 -6.06 -19.16
N TYR A 474 -13.91 -7.11 -19.33
CA TYR A 474 -12.65 -7.05 -20.07
C TYR A 474 -12.82 -6.39 -21.45
N ASP A 475 -13.83 -6.81 -22.22
CA ASP A 475 -14.09 -6.26 -23.56
C ASP A 475 -14.43 -4.76 -23.51
N MET A 476 -15.16 -4.33 -22.48
CA MET A 476 -15.49 -2.91 -22.31
C MET A 476 -14.27 -2.08 -21.95
N LEU A 477 -13.41 -2.58 -21.07
CA LEU A 477 -12.16 -1.90 -20.71
C LEU A 477 -11.24 -1.76 -21.93
N VAL A 478 -11.06 -2.83 -22.68
CA VAL A 478 -10.26 -2.81 -23.93
C VAL A 478 -10.87 -1.85 -24.95
N LYS A 479 -12.20 -1.88 -25.16
CA LYS A 479 -12.89 -0.94 -26.05
C LYS A 479 -12.65 0.52 -25.68
N LYS A 480 -12.67 0.84 -24.38
CA LYS A 480 -12.36 2.19 -23.86
C LYS A 480 -10.91 2.56 -24.10
N GLN A 481 -9.95 1.63 -23.89
CA GLN A 481 -8.53 1.86 -24.17
C GLN A 481 -8.27 2.13 -25.64
N GLU A 482 -8.88 1.35 -26.54
CA GLU A 482 -8.77 1.53 -27.99
C GLU A 482 -9.42 2.85 -28.44
N HIS A 483 -10.58 3.19 -27.86
CA HIS A 483 -11.25 4.47 -28.14
C HIS A 483 -10.34 5.66 -27.76
N LEU A 484 -9.76 5.66 -26.56
CA LEU A 484 -8.82 6.71 -26.18
C LEU A 484 -7.63 6.78 -27.13
N LYS A 485 -7.06 5.63 -27.51
CA LYS A 485 -5.96 5.57 -28.47
C LYS A 485 -6.33 6.21 -29.81
N SER A 486 -7.56 6.02 -30.30
CA SER A 486 -8.05 6.63 -31.54
C SER A 486 -8.26 8.15 -31.43
N CYS A 487 -8.56 8.67 -30.24
CA CYS A 487 -8.73 10.12 -29.98
C CYS A 487 -7.38 10.86 -29.88
N ILE A 488 -6.29 10.18 -29.62
CA ILE A 488 -4.96 10.79 -29.49
C ILE A 488 -4.34 10.94 -30.89
N THR A 489 -4.33 12.16 -31.41
CA THR A 489 -3.78 12.48 -32.74
C THR A 489 -2.45 13.23 -32.68
N ASP A 490 -2.14 13.86 -31.54
CA ASP A 490 -0.91 14.63 -31.36
C ASP A 490 0.25 13.74 -30.92
N ARG A 491 1.32 13.66 -31.75
CA ARG A 491 2.51 12.84 -31.49
C ARG A 491 3.32 13.24 -30.23
N ARG A 492 3.02 14.38 -29.63
CA ARG A 492 3.62 14.83 -28.36
C ARG A 492 2.96 14.19 -27.15
N ILE A 493 1.83 13.51 -27.33
CA ILE A 493 1.15 12.74 -26.32
C ILE A 493 1.59 11.28 -26.41
N ARG A 494 2.24 10.79 -25.36
CA ARG A 494 2.56 9.38 -25.18
C ARG A 494 1.47 8.74 -24.31
N TYR A 495 0.86 7.67 -24.81
CA TYR A 495 -0.17 6.92 -24.10
C TYR A 495 0.38 5.61 -23.56
N THR A 496 0.21 5.36 -22.28
CA THR A 496 0.48 4.11 -21.58
C THR A 496 -0.74 3.71 -20.78
N TYR A 497 -0.99 2.43 -20.63
CA TYR A 497 -2.15 1.92 -19.87
C TYR A 497 -1.82 0.59 -19.20
N HIS A 498 -2.54 0.27 -18.13
CA HIS A 498 -2.46 -1.03 -17.48
C HIS A 498 -3.24 -2.08 -18.27
N ASP A 499 -2.72 -3.31 -18.30
CA ASP A 499 -3.42 -4.44 -18.90
C ASP A 499 -4.71 -4.71 -18.10
N ALA A 500 -5.85 -4.71 -18.81
CA ALA A 500 -7.16 -4.96 -18.22
C ALA A 500 -7.26 -6.37 -17.59
N ARG A 501 -6.45 -7.33 -18.06
CA ARG A 501 -6.38 -8.70 -17.51
C ARG A 501 -5.79 -8.71 -16.10
N VAL A 502 -4.72 -7.95 -15.86
CA VAL A 502 -4.14 -7.77 -14.52
C VAL A 502 -5.17 -7.19 -13.58
N SER A 503 -5.87 -6.12 -14.02
CA SER A 503 -6.90 -5.46 -13.20
C SER A 503 -8.10 -6.36 -12.90
N ARG A 504 -8.42 -7.32 -13.78
CA ARG A 504 -9.47 -8.30 -13.53
C ARG A 504 -9.08 -9.30 -12.44
N VAL A 505 -7.85 -9.83 -12.48
CA VAL A 505 -7.33 -10.69 -11.40
C VAL A 505 -7.25 -9.93 -10.09
N GLU A 506 -6.72 -8.70 -10.11
CA GLU A 506 -6.70 -7.81 -8.94
C GLU A 506 -8.09 -7.64 -8.34
N ALA A 507 -9.13 -7.43 -9.16
CA ALA A 507 -10.49 -7.25 -8.68
C ALA A 507 -11.05 -8.52 -7.99
N VAL A 508 -10.75 -9.72 -8.51
CA VAL A 508 -11.12 -10.98 -7.83
C VAL A 508 -10.47 -11.07 -6.46
N LEU A 509 -9.18 -10.78 -6.37
CA LEU A 509 -8.43 -10.87 -5.11
C LEU A 509 -8.84 -9.77 -4.12
N ALA A 510 -9.04 -8.54 -4.58
CA ALA A 510 -9.40 -7.41 -3.72
C ALA A 510 -10.84 -7.50 -3.17
N ARG A 511 -11.76 -8.10 -3.93
CA ARG A 511 -13.19 -8.18 -3.59
C ARG A 511 -13.62 -9.56 -3.12
N GLY A 512 -12.70 -10.53 -3.16
CA GLY A 512 -12.93 -11.91 -2.83
C GLY A 512 -13.32 -12.15 -1.38
N ASP A 513 -14.05 -13.23 -1.17
CA ASP A 513 -14.29 -13.82 0.15
C ASP A 513 -13.33 -15.00 0.40
N ARG A 514 -13.48 -15.71 1.51
CA ARG A 514 -12.60 -16.82 1.94
C ARG A 514 -12.45 -17.93 0.89
N ARG A 515 -13.44 -18.13 0.02
CA ARG A 515 -13.41 -19.16 -1.04
C ARG A 515 -12.33 -18.88 -2.09
N VAL A 516 -11.94 -17.61 -2.30
CA VAL A 516 -10.86 -17.23 -3.21
C VAL A 516 -9.52 -17.80 -2.73
N GLY A 517 -9.38 -18.08 -1.44
CA GLY A 517 -8.21 -18.75 -0.87
C GLY A 517 -7.88 -20.09 -1.54
N LYS A 518 -8.90 -20.84 -2.02
CA LYS A 518 -8.65 -22.09 -2.77
C LYS A 518 -7.87 -21.84 -4.05
N ALA A 519 -8.17 -20.75 -4.77
CA ALA A 519 -7.42 -20.39 -5.97
C ALA A 519 -5.99 -19.93 -5.63
N LEU A 520 -5.82 -19.17 -4.53
CA LEU A 520 -4.49 -18.76 -4.06
C LEU A 520 -3.63 -19.97 -3.67
N ALA A 521 -4.19 -20.95 -2.95
CA ALA A 521 -3.47 -22.18 -2.61
C ALA A 521 -3.04 -22.95 -3.87
N LEU A 522 -3.96 -23.13 -4.82
CA LEU A 522 -3.67 -23.80 -6.08
C LEU A 522 -2.62 -23.06 -6.92
N ALA A 523 -2.67 -21.72 -6.95
CA ALA A 523 -1.67 -20.90 -7.59
C ALA A 523 -0.28 -21.11 -6.96
N ALA A 524 -0.20 -21.11 -5.62
CA ALA A 524 1.04 -21.37 -4.89
C ALA A 524 1.58 -22.81 -5.14
N GLU A 525 0.70 -23.82 -5.23
CA GLU A 525 1.07 -25.19 -5.60
C GLU A 525 1.67 -25.25 -7.01
N ARG A 526 1.14 -24.45 -7.96
CA ARG A 526 1.60 -24.34 -9.34
C ARG A 526 2.81 -23.42 -9.54
N GLY A 527 3.39 -22.92 -8.44
CA GLY A 527 4.60 -22.11 -8.46
C GLY A 527 4.40 -20.67 -8.93
N PHE A 528 3.22 -20.08 -8.68
CA PHE A 528 3.00 -18.66 -8.92
C PHE A 528 3.79 -17.85 -7.89
N MET A 529 4.52 -16.85 -8.39
CA MET A 529 5.20 -15.84 -7.57
C MET A 529 5.47 -14.60 -8.42
N PHE A 530 5.61 -13.45 -7.80
CA PHE A 530 5.85 -12.18 -8.47
C PHE A 530 4.78 -11.77 -9.48
N ASP A 531 3.50 -12.15 -9.26
CA ASP A 531 2.39 -11.76 -10.14
C ASP A 531 2.16 -10.22 -10.22
N ALA A 532 2.78 -9.45 -9.32
CA ALA A 532 2.82 -7.99 -9.40
C ALA A 532 3.82 -7.46 -10.45
N TRP A 533 4.65 -8.32 -11.05
CA TRP A 533 5.63 -7.99 -12.07
C TRP A 533 5.14 -8.47 -13.44
N ASP A 534 5.04 -7.55 -14.40
CA ASP A 534 4.49 -7.83 -15.76
C ASP A 534 5.12 -9.05 -16.42
N GLU A 535 6.41 -9.31 -16.20
CA GLU A 535 7.17 -10.41 -16.79
C GLU A 535 6.85 -11.79 -16.22
N TYR A 536 6.22 -11.84 -15.03
CA TYR A 536 5.82 -13.10 -14.36
C TYR A 536 4.31 -13.30 -14.32
N PHE A 537 3.54 -12.26 -14.57
CA PHE A 537 2.09 -12.34 -14.63
C PHE A 537 1.63 -13.12 -15.88
N SER A 538 0.75 -14.09 -15.72
CA SER A 538 0.06 -14.78 -16.83
C SER A 538 -1.44 -14.89 -16.54
N TYR A 539 -2.21 -14.20 -17.34
CA TYR A 539 -3.67 -14.22 -17.21
C TYR A 539 -4.26 -15.60 -17.48
N GLU A 540 -3.74 -16.31 -18.50
CA GLU A 540 -4.21 -17.64 -18.91
C GLU A 540 -4.03 -18.65 -17.77
N ARG A 541 -2.87 -18.61 -17.09
CA ARG A 541 -2.63 -19.43 -15.90
C ARG A 541 -3.59 -19.10 -14.77
N TRP A 542 -3.93 -17.82 -14.55
CA TRP A 542 -4.90 -17.40 -13.55
C TRP A 542 -6.33 -17.86 -13.89
N GLU A 543 -6.76 -17.78 -15.15
CA GLU A 543 -8.06 -18.33 -15.59
C GLU A 543 -8.18 -19.83 -15.31
N GLU A 544 -7.12 -20.59 -15.60
CA GLU A 544 -7.05 -22.02 -15.27
C GLU A 544 -7.17 -22.27 -13.77
N VAL A 545 -6.42 -21.52 -12.96
CA VAL A 545 -6.46 -21.63 -11.50
C VAL A 545 -7.85 -21.32 -10.94
N PHE A 546 -8.48 -20.24 -11.37
CA PHE A 546 -9.84 -19.89 -10.90
C PHE A 546 -10.86 -20.94 -11.31
N ARG A 547 -10.82 -21.42 -12.54
CA ARG A 547 -11.69 -22.49 -13.04
C ARG A 547 -11.51 -23.78 -12.21
N ASP A 548 -10.28 -24.21 -12.01
CA ASP A 548 -9.96 -25.48 -11.32
C ASP A 548 -10.27 -25.39 -9.81
N ALA A 549 -10.17 -24.19 -9.22
CA ALA A 549 -10.57 -23.92 -7.84
C ALA A 549 -12.09 -23.72 -7.67
N GLY A 550 -12.86 -23.66 -8.77
CA GLY A 550 -14.30 -23.39 -8.73
C GLY A 550 -14.65 -21.96 -8.34
N VAL A 551 -13.77 -20.99 -8.65
CA VAL A 551 -13.96 -19.56 -8.38
C VAL A 551 -14.46 -18.87 -9.64
N ASP A 552 -15.68 -18.38 -9.61
CA ASP A 552 -16.23 -17.57 -10.70
C ASP A 552 -15.70 -16.14 -10.63
N MET A 553 -14.88 -15.75 -11.60
CA MET A 553 -14.31 -14.41 -11.66
C MET A 553 -15.40 -13.34 -11.82
N ASP A 554 -16.46 -13.59 -12.58
CA ASP A 554 -17.53 -12.61 -12.81
C ASP A 554 -18.36 -12.33 -11.55
N PHE A 555 -18.47 -13.31 -10.66
CA PHE A 555 -19.12 -13.13 -9.35
C PHE A 555 -18.43 -12.03 -8.51
N TYR A 556 -17.11 -11.89 -8.61
CA TYR A 556 -16.34 -10.88 -7.86
C TYR A 556 -16.04 -9.61 -8.67
N THR A 557 -16.11 -9.63 -10.00
CA THR A 557 -15.72 -8.50 -10.85
C THR A 557 -16.91 -7.77 -11.46
N THR A 558 -17.61 -8.39 -12.39
CA THR A 558 -18.67 -7.76 -13.19
C THR A 558 -20.04 -7.74 -12.50
N ARG A 559 -20.20 -8.48 -11.39
CA ARG A 559 -21.37 -8.37 -10.52
C ARG A 559 -21.25 -7.12 -9.63
N GLY A 560 -22.26 -6.25 -9.63
CA GLY A 560 -22.45 -5.24 -8.60
C GLY A 560 -22.94 -5.88 -7.30
N TYR A 561 -22.53 -5.35 -6.15
CA TYR A 561 -23.02 -5.81 -4.85
C TYR A 561 -24.28 -5.06 -4.43
N GLY A 562 -25.19 -5.75 -3.74
CA GLY A 562 -26.37 -5.13 -3.12
C GLY A 562 -25.97 -4.21 -1.95
N GLU A 563 -26.70 -3.12 -1.76
CA GLU A 563 -26.42 -2.19 -0.66
C GLU A 563 -26.70 -2.83 0.72
N ASP A 564 -27.61 -3.81 0.77
CA ASP A 564 -27.92 -4.58 1.99
C ASP A 564 -27.16 -5.91 2.09
N GLU A 565 -26.36 -6.25 1.07
CA GLU A 565 -25.51 -7.44 1.07
C GLU A 565 -24.42 -7.34 2.13
N VAL A 566 -24.15 -8.44 2.82
CA VAL A 566 -22.97 -8.56 3.69
C VAL A 566 -21.74 -8.73 2.81
N LEU A 567 -20.81 -7.79 2.89
CA LEU A 567 -19.61 -7.79 2.06
C LEU A 567 -18.47 -8.58 2.73
N PRO A 568 -17.55 -9.16 1.95
CA PRO A 568 -16.43 -9.95 2.50
C PRO A 568 -15.61 -9.21 3.58
N TRP A 569 -15.52 -7.90 3.48
CA TRP A 569 -14.76 -7.05 4.43
C TRP A 569 -15.61 -6.45 5.55
N ASP A 570 -16.89 -6.78 5.69
CA ASP A 570 -17.75 -6.21 6.74
C ASP A 570 -17.38 -6.68 8.16
N ILE A 571 -16.60 -7.76 8.26
CA ILE A 571 -15.97 -8.19 9.51
C ILE A 571 -14.99 -7.14 10.07
N ILE A 572 -14.44 -6.28 9.21
CA ILE A 572 -13.49 -5.23 9.58
C ILE A 572 -14.22 -3.88 9.72
N ASP A 573 -13.99 -3.18 10.83
CA ASP A 573 -14.43 -1.80 11.06
C ASP A 573 -13.26 -0.83 10.92
N ILE A 574 -13.20 -0.12 9.80
CA ILE A 574 -12.17 0.93 9.58
C ILE A 574 -12.55 2.29 10.17
N GLY A 575 -13.66 2.40 10.89
CA GLY A 575 -14.18 3.63 11.48
C GLY A 575 -14.97 4.52 10.51
N VAL A 576 -15.05 4.18 9.22
CA VAL A 576 -15.92 4.87 8.24
C VAL A 576 -17.25 4.16 8.17
N THR A 577 -18.35 4.89 8.36
CA THR A 577 -19.67 4.27 8.44
C THR A 577 -20.27 3.93 7.08
N LYS A 578 -21.10 2.86 7.02
CA LYS A 578 -21.81 2.44 5.81
C LYS A 578 -22.74 3.55 5.29
N GLU A 579 -23.41 4.26 6.18
CA GLU A 579 -24.32 5.38 5.84
C GLU A 579 -23.56 6.52 5.15
N PHE A 580 -22.32 6.81 5.57
CA PHE A 580 -21.48 7.79 4.88
C PHE A 580 -21.13 7.31 3.47
N LEU A 581 -20.68 6.07 3.32
CA LEU A 581 -20.31 5.51 2.01
C LEU A 581 -21.50 5.51 1.03
N LEU A 582 -22.69 5.11 1.49
CA LEU A 582 -23.93 5.12 0.69
C LEU A 582 -24.34 6.55 0.29
N ARG A 583 -24.22 7.51 1.21
CA ARG A 583 -24.51 8.92 0.91
C ARG A 583 -23.55 9.45 -0.15
N GLU A 584 -22.27 9.12 -0.07
CA GLU A 584 -21.28 9.53 -1.07
C GLU A 584 -21.50 8.81 -2.42
N LYS A 585 -21.90 7.55 -2.43
CA LYS A 585 -22.32 6.85 -3.63
C LYS A 585 -23.49 7.56 -4.31
N LYS A 586 -24.54 7.91 -3.56
CA LYS A 586 -25.69 8.67 -4.10
C LYS A 586 -25.27 10.00 -4.70
N ARG A 587 -24.42 10.76 -3.99
CA ARG A 587 -23.89 12.05 -4.50
C ARG A 587 -23.07 11.88 -5.77
N ALA A 588 -22.37 10.74 -5.93
CA ALA A 588 -21.63 10.43 -7.15
C ALA A 588 -22.56 10.36 -8.37
N TYR A 589 -23.67 9.64 -8.28
CA TYR A 589 -24.65 9.53 -9.35
C TYR A 589 -25.36 10.86 -9.67
N GLU A 590 -25.39 11.79 -8.72
CA GLU A 590 -25.90 13.16 -8.91
C GLU A 590 -24.77 14.12 -9.39
N ALA A 591 -23.55 13.65 -9.61
CA ALA A 591 -22.35 14.45 -9.90
C ALA A 591 -22.14 15.61 -8.91
N LYS A 592 -22.56 15.43 -7.63
CA LYS A 592 -22.42 16.43 -6.57
C LYS A 592 -21.13 16.20 -5.80
N THR A 593 -20.33 17.24 -5.66
CA THR A 593 -19.08 17.20 -4.89
C THR A 593 -19.31 17.30 -3.38
N THR A 594 -18.37 16.74 -2.61
CA THR A 594 -18.25 16.90 -1.17
C THR A 594 -16.97 17.68 -0.87
N PRO A 595 -17.00 18.76 -0.10
CA PRO A 595 -15.81 19.54 0.21
C PRO A 595 -14.82 18.75 1.04
N PRO A 596 -13.52 19.15 1.06
CA PRO A 596 -12.51 18.53 1.91
C PRO A 596 -12.78 18.78 3.39
N CYS A 597 -12.22 17.93 4.26
CA CYS A 597 -12.40 18.04 5.71
C CYS A 597 -11.85 19.35 6.31
N SER A 598 -10.95 20.05 5.59
CA SER A 598 -10.45 21.38 5.97
C SER A 598 -11.52 22.46 5.92
N GLU A 599 -12.51 22.31 5.06
CA GLU A 599 -13.62 23.26 4.88
C GLU A 599 -14.85 22.85 5.71
N HIS A 600 -15.20 21.56 5.65
CA HIS A 600 -16.39 21.03 6.31
C HIS A 600 -16.24 19.55 6.69
N CYS A 601 -16.63 19.20 7.92
CA CYS A 601 -16.69 17.80 8.33
C CYS A 601 -17.82 17.06 7.60
N SER A 602 -17.46 16.06 6.79
CA SER A 602 -18.42 15.27 6.02
C SER A 602 -19.18 14.20 6.85
N GLY A 603 -18.87 14.06 8.16
CA GLY A 603 -19.54 13.11 9.04
C GLY A 603 -19.28 11.65 8.66
N CYS A 604 -18.03 11.29 8.34
CA CYS A 604 -17.66 9.94 7.94
C CYS A 604 -17.63 8.91 9.08
N GLY A 605 -17.59 9.36 10.34
CA GLY A 605 -17.54 8.49 11.53
C GLY A 605 -16.14 8.21 12.06
N ALA A 606 -15.09 8.44 11.29
CA ALA A 606 -13.71 8.06 11.66
C ALA A 606 -13.15 8.82 12.89
N ASN A 607 -13.77 9.93 13.29
CA ASN A 607 -13.43 10.63 14.53
C ASN A 607 -13.65 9.76 15.80
N LYS A 608 -14.51 8.73 15.71
CA LYS A 608 -14.75 7.78 16.81
C LYS A 608 -13.57 6.85 17.09
N LEU A 609 -12.62 6.75 16.18
CA LEU A 609 -11.38 6.01 16.41
C LEU A 609 -10.42 6.74 17.38
N GLY A 610 -10.69 8.00 17.70
CA GLY A 610 -9.80 8.82 18.50
C GLY A 610 -8.71 9.51 17.67
N GLY A 611 -7.65 9.94 18.34
CA GLY A 611 -6.53 10.64 17.73
C GLY A 611 -6.64 12.16 17.81
N LYS A 612 -5.48 12.83 17.88
CA LYS A 612 -5.39 14.28 17.80
C LYS A 612 -5.65 14.72 16.36
N ASN A 613 -6.88 15.12 16.10
CA ASN A 613 -7.30 15.53 14.77
C ASN A 613 -7.78 16.98 14.77
N ARG A 614 -7.11 17.82 13.96
CA ARG A 614 -7.48 19.23 13.78
C ARG A 614 -8.82 19.39 13.02
N TRP A 615 -9.16 18.46 12.16
CA TRP A 615 -10.22 18.58 11.15
C TRP A 615 -11.53 17.87 11.54
N CYS A 616 -11.49 16.93 12.47
CA CYS A 616 -12.67 16.24 12.99
C CYS A 616 -12.95 16.71 14.42
N LYS A 617 -13.88 17.60 14.56
CA LYS A 617 -14.38 18.06 15.88
C LYS A 617 -15.47 17.13 16.39
#